data_076d107c101c167774808b9b25f0975c
#
_entry.id   076d107c101c167774808b9b25f0975c
#
_cell.length_a   1.000
_cell.length_b   1.000
_cell.length_c   1.000
_cell.angle_alpha   90.00
_cell.angle_beta   90.00
_cell.angle_gamma   90.00
#
_symmetry.space_group_name_H-M   'P 1'
#
loop_
_entity.id
_entity.type
_entity.pdbx_description
1 polymer ?
#
loop_
_entity_poly.entity_id
_entity_poly.type
_entity_poly.pdbx_seq_one_letter_code
_entity_poly.pdbx_strand_id
1 'polypeptide(L)'
;MGFHAYSSPYDWSRIAGFKATAKTVPGGMIDLSVGSPVDPVPSSVQQALVAGADAPNAHGYPVTAGSADLKAAIDTWFRELRGVDLKSINAAAVPTVGSKEAVALMASLLHLGEGDVVVQPAVSYPTYEIGTQLAGATVVKVDDVTDVDSWVNIPNVKAIWINSPCNPSGEVISADWLTDIVAAARRIGAVVLSDECYALMDWRSVRRNTASSSAPAAPVAESNEPASDTAFSLSATPCALNSHVCEGSAAGILVLYSLSKQSNMAGYRTALIAGDYRLVKEMAEYRKQIGQIIPGPVQAAMAAGLKDTAAVHEQWGRYRRRLSALVDALKAYGYSAQMPSGALYVWVKAKSGDCWADMAELAKIGIIPSPGEFYGAPAYLRFSATATDEAIRSACERLTA
;
A
#
# COMPACT_ATOMS: atom_id res chain seq x y z
N MET A 1 -10.39 11.28 34.44
CA MET A 1 -10.66 11.00 33.02
C MET A 1 -9.62 11.75 32.20
N GLY A 2 -8.99 11.15 31.20
CA GLY A 2 -7.98 11.73 30.34
C GLY A 2 -7.80 10.93 29.07
N PHE A 3 -7.04 11.47 28.14
CA PHE A 3 -6.67 10.76 26.93
C PHE A 3 -5.62 9.69 27.27
N HIS A 4 -5.79 8.49 26.76
CA HIS A 4 -4.78 7.44 26.87
C HIS A 4 -3.85 7.49 25.67
N ALA A 5 -2.54 7.39 25.92
CA ALA A 5 -1.57 7.26 24.85
C ALA A 5 -1.66 5.89 24.17
N TYR A 6 -1.43 5.85 22.87
CA TYR A 6 -1.31 4.57 22.16
C TYR A 6 -0.08 3.81 22.65
N SER A 7 -0.25 2.50 22.83
CA SER A 7 0.88 1.60 23.07
C SER A 7 1.44 1.14 21.72
N SER A 8 2.30 1.94 21.12
CA SER A 8 2.92 1.60 19.83
C SER A 8 4.34 2.19 19.76
N PRO A 9 5.33 1.45 19.21
CA PRO A 9 6.66 1.98 18.94
C PRO A 9 6.68 3.04 17.83
N TYR A 10 5.58 3.28 17.14
CA TYR A 10 5.44 4.17 16.00
C TYR A 10 5.42 5.65 16.42
N ASP A 11 6.59 6.14 16.85
CA ASP A 11 6.81 7.53 17.27
C ASP A 11 7.90 8.18 16.41
N TRP A 12 7.47 9.02 15.48
CA TRP A 12 8.36 9.75 14.56
C TRP A 12 9.23 10.81 15.25
N SER A 13 8.94 11.22 16.47
CA SER A 13 9.80 12.15 17.21
C SER A 13 11.16 11.53 17.51
N ARG A 14 11.23 10.21 17.62
CA ARG A 14 12.47 9.46 17.92
C ARG A 14 13.54 9.61 16.83
N ILE A 15 13.18 9.93 15.59
CA ILE A 15 14.15 10.12 14.49
C ILE A 15 14.67 11.57 14.38
N ALA A 16 14.19 12.49 15.22
CA ALA A 16 14.54 13.91 15.13
C ALA A 16 16.04 14.18 15.27
N GLY A 17 16.73 13.46 16.17
CA GLY A 17 18.18 13.57 16.36
C GLY A 17 18.97 13.14 15.14
N PHE A 18 18.58 12.03 14.49
CA PHE A 18 19.22 11.54 13.26
C PHE A 18 19.00 12.54 12.11
N LYS A 19 17.78 13.10 11.98
CA LYS A 19 17.51 14.15 10.99
C LYS A 19 18.32 15.41 11.24
N ALA A 20 18.54 15.79 12.49
CA ALA A 20 19.40 16.93 12.82
C ALA A 20 20.85 16.68 12.36
N THR A 21 21.42 15.51 12.66
CA THR A 21 22.74 15.10 12.16
C THR A 21 22.80 15.10 10.64
N ALA A 22 21.84 14.48 9.96
CA ALA A 22 21.84 14.39 8.50
C ALA A 22 21.77 15.75 7.80
N LYS A 23 21.13 16.75 8.41
CA LYS A 23 21.07 18.13 7.87
C LYS A 23 22.41 18.85 7.89
N THR A 24 23.38 18.45 8.72
CA THR A 24 24.71 19.07 8.78
C THR A 24 25.67 18.57 7.71
N VAL A 25 25.32 17.50 7.02
CA VAL A 25 26.16 16.91 5.96
C VAL A 25 26.16 17.82 4.71
N PRO A 26 27.29 17.98 4.01
CA PRO A 26 27.34 18.69 2.73
C PRO A 26 26.29 18.13 1.75
N GLY A 27 25.49 19.01 1.15
CA GLY A 27 24.34 18.62 0.31
C GLY A 27 23.07 18.29 1.09
N GLY A 28 23.08 18.44 2.43
CA GLY A 28 21.89 18.32 3.28
C GLY A 28 21.38 16.89 3.48
N MET A 29 20.22 16.79 4.08
CA MET A 29 19.56 15.53 4.39
C MET A 29 18.75 14.99 3.19
N ILE A 30 18.87 13.69 2.93
CA ILE A 30 18.01 12.93 2.01
C ILE A 30 17.09 12.05 2.84
N ASP A 31 15.79 12.37 2.84
CA ASP A 31 14.78 11.65 3.62
C ASP A 31 14.14 10.54 2.79
N LEU A 32 14.53 9.30 3.04
CA LEU A 32 13.96 8.09 2.46
C LEU A 32 13.06 7.33 3.45
N SER A 33 12.71 7.95 4.58
CA SER A 33 11.92 7.32 5.63
C SER A 33 10.42 7.28 5.32
N VAL A 34 9.90 8.30 4.64
CA VAL A 34 8.47 8.49 4.41
C VAL A 34 8.08 8.04 3.01
N GLY A 35 7.09 7.15 2.92
CA GLY A 35 6.53 6.70 1.64
C GLY A 35 5.52 7.71 1.05
N SER A 36 5.81 9.01 1.07
CA SER A 36 4.95 10.04 0.48
C SER A 36 5.40 10.35 -0.95
N PRO A 37 4.51 10.28 -1.95
CA PRO A 37 4.84 10.68 -3.31
C PRO A 37 5.24 12.15 -3.37
N VAL A 38 6.22 12.45 -4.21
CA VAL A 38 6.73 13.82 -4.45
C VAL A 38 6.57 14.25 -5.90
N ASP A 39 6.28 13.32 -6.80
CA ASP A 39 6.05 13.60 -8.20
C ASP A 39 4.72 14.34 -8.41
N PRO A 40 4.57 15.13 -9.49
CA PRO A 40 3.35 15.87 -9.76
C PRO A 40 2.12 14.95 -9.89
N VAL A 41 0.99 15.45 -9.42
CA VAL A 41 -0.31 14.83 -9.69
C VAL A 41 -0.60 14.93 -11.19
N PRO A 42 -1.13 13.88 -11.86
CA PRO A 42 -1.47 13.91 -13.28
C PRO A 42 -2.34 15.09 -13.68
N SER A 43 -2.09 15.67 -14.85
CA SER A 43 -2.85 16.81 -15.36
C SER A 43 -4.34 16.52 -15.53
N SER A 44 -4.70 15.30 -15.91
CA SER A 44 -6.09 14.81 -15.97
C SER A 44 -6.82 14.95 -14.64
N VAL A 45 -6.13 14.60 -13.54
CA VAL A 45 -6.66 14.71 -12.18
C VAL A 45 -6.84 16.17 -11.77
N GLN A 46 -5.84 17.03 -12.07
CA GLN A 46 -5.92 18.47 -11.76
C GLN A 46 -7.06 19.14 -12.53
N GLN A 47 -7.21 18.86 -13.82
CA GLN A 47 -8.31 19.37 -14.65
C GLN A 47 -9.67 18.91 -14.14
N ALA A 48 -9.80 17.63 -13.78
CA ALA A 48 -11.05 17.11 -13.23
C ALA A 48 -11.41 17.72 -11.88
N LEU A 49 -10.42 18.05 -11.03
CA LEU A 49 -10.64 18.76 -9.77
C LEU A 49 -11.22 20.16 -10.02
N VAL A 50 -10.62 20.92 -10.95
CA VAL A 50 -11.09 22.27 -11.31
C VAL A 50 -12.49 22.21 -11.90
N ALA A 51 -12.74 21.31 -12.85
CA ALA A 51 -14.06 21.12 -13.46
C ALA A 51 -15.11 20.70 -12.41
N GLY A 52 -14.73 19.85 -11.46
CA GLY A 52 -15.60 19.41 -10.36
C GLY A 52 -15.94 20.54 -9.40
N ALA A 53 -15.03 21.50 -9.18
CA ALA A 53 -15.28 22.68 -8.34
C ALA A 53 -16.26 23.67 -8.98
N ASP A 54 -16.36 23.68 -10.31
CA ASP A 54 -17.27 24.52 -11.08
C ASP A 54 -18.56 23.79 -11.53
N ALA A 55 -18.77 22.56 -11.06
CA ALA A 55 -19.94 21.77 -11.39
C ALA A 55 -21.25 22.42 -10.84
N PRO A 56 -22.41 22.30 -11.53
CA PRO A 56 -23.66 22.95 -11.13
C PRO A 56 -24.11 22.69 -9.69
N ASN A 57 -23.74 21.54 -9.11
CA ASN A 57 -24.08 21.16 -7.73
C ASN A 57 -22.88 21.09 -6.79
N ALA A 58 -21.75 21.74 -7.13
CA ALA A 58 -20.53 21.70 -6.33
C ALA A 58 -20.74 22.25 -4.89
N HIS A 59 -21.74 23.10 -4.69
CA HIS A 59 -22.15 23.65 -3.40
C HIS A 59 -22.99 22.70 -2.55
N GLY A 60 -23.50 21.60 -3.11
CA GLY A 60 -24.31 20.60 -2.40
C GLY A 60 -23.51 19.56 -1.65
N TYR A 61 -24.15 18.88 -0.71
CA TYR A 61 -23.51 17.74 -0.04
C TYR A 61 -23.17 16.63 -1.03
N PRO A 62 -21.93 16.10 -1.03
CA PRO A 62 -21.53 15.04 -1.93
C PRO A 62 -22.19 13.70 -1.55
N VAL A 63 -22.30 12.79 -2.51
CA VAL A 63 -22.84 11.46 -2.29
C VAL A 63 -21.78 10.57 -1.62
N THR A 64 -22.09 10.02 -0.46
CA THR A 64 -21.18 9.16 0.32
C THR A 64 -20.70 7.94 -0.45
N ALA A 65 -21.61 7.28 -1.18
CA ALA A 65 -21.30 6.12 -2.00
C ALA A 65 -20.58 6.46 -3.32
N GLY A 66 -20.22 7.72 -3.53
CA GLY A 66 -19.58 8.22 -4.75
C GLY A 66 -20.57 8.66 -5.83
N SER A 67 -20.14 9.63 -6.65
CA SER A 67 -20.88 10.06 -7.84
C SER A 67 -21.06 8.91 -8.84
N ALA A 68 -21.98 9.05 -9.79
CA ALA A 68 -22.21 8.05 -10.83
C ALA A 68 -20.93 7.81 -11.67
N ASP A 69 -20.19 8.88 -12.00
CA ASP A 69 -18.93 8.77 -12.75
C ASP A 69 -17.85 8.06 -11.96
N LEU A 70 -17.70 8.36 -10.65
CA LEU A 70 -16.74 7.69 -9.79
C LEU A 70 -17.07 6.19 -9.64
N LYS A 71 -18.33 5.83 -9.46
CA LYS A 71 -18.75 4.42 -9.41
C LYS A 71 -18.40 3.66 -10.68
N ALA A 72 -18.72 4.26 -11.85
CA ALA A 72 -18.38 3.68 -13.14
C ALA A 72 -16.87 3.54 -13.33
N ALA A 73 -16.08 4.53 -12.87
CA ALA A 73 -14.62 4.46 -12.91
C ALA A 73 -14.07 3.34 -12.01
N ILE A 74 -14.62 3.15 -10.81
CA ILE A 74 -14.25 2.06 -9.90
C ILE A 74 -14.58 0.70 -10.52
N ASP A 75 -15.80 0.51 -11.04
CA ASP A 75 -16.21 -0.74 -11.68
C ASP A 75 -15.30 -1.08 -12.88
N THR A 76 -14.96 -0.09 -13.70
CA THR A 76 -14.06 -0.26 -14.84
C THR A 76 -12.65 -0.61 -14.39
N TRP A 77 -12.11 0.10 -13.39
CA TRP A 77 -10.79 -0.15 -12.84
C TRP A 77 -10.65 -1.58 -12.29
N PHE A 78 -11.64 -2.06 -11.54
CA PHE A 78 -11.64 -3.43 -11.04
C PHE A 78 -11.68 -4.44 -12.17
N ARG A 79 -12.54 -4.24 -13.16
CA ARG A 79 -12.67 -5.16 -14.29
C ARG A 79 -11.40 -5.22 -15.14
N GLU A 80 -10.82 -4.07 -15.48
CA GLU A 80 -9.72 -3.99 -16.44
C GLU A 80 -8.35 -4.24 -15.80
N LEU A 81 -8.13 -3.73 -14.59
CA LEU A 81 -6.81 -3.82 -13.95
C LEU A 81 -6.72 -4.90 -12.87
N ARG A 82 -7.87 -5.34 -12.31
CA ARG A 82 -7.89 -6.39 -11.28
C ARG A 82 -8.52 -7.69 -11.75
N GLY A 83 -9.13 -7.72 -12.94
CA GLY A 83 -9.85 -8.88 -13.45
C GLY A 83 -11.08 -9.26 -12.60
N VAL A 84 -11.72 -8.27 -11.97
CA VAL A 84 -12.84 -8.46 -11.03
C VAL A 84 -14.08 -7.76 -11.53
N ASP A 85 -15.14 -8.50 -11.79
CA ASP A 85 -16.49 -7.94 -11.96
C ASP A 85 -17.18 -7.90 -10.59
N LEU A 86 -17.24 -6.72 -9.99
CA LEU A 86 -17.83 -6.54 -8.65
C LEU A 86 -19.27 -7.03 -8.55
N LYS A 87 -20.05 -6.87 -9.64
CA LYS A 87 -21.46 -7.29 -9.64
C LYS A 87 -21.62 -8.80 -9.66
N SER A 88 -20.77 -9.50 -10.41
CA SER A 88 -20.86 -10.96 -10.54
C SER A 88 -20.60 -11.71 -9.23
N ILE A 89 -19.82 -11.10 -8.32
CA ILE A 89 -19.48 -11.68 -7.02
C ILE A 89 -20.29 -11.07 -5.84
N ASN A 90 -21.33 -10.29 -6.13
CA ASN A 90 -22.13 -9.56 -5.15
C ASN A 90 -21.27 -8.63 -4.25
N ALA A 91 -20.41 -7.84 -4.88
CA ALA A 91 -19.61 -6.82 -4.22
C ALA A 91 -20.14 -5.40 -4.50
N ALA A 92 -19.81 -4.48 -3.59
CA ALA A 92 -20.00 -3.05 -3.74
C ALA A 92 -18.69 -2.30 -3.43
N ALA A 93 -18.64 -1.01 -3.74
CA ALA A 93 -17.54 -0.15 -3.36
C ALA A 93 -18.01 1.16 -2.76
N VAL A 94 -17.21 1.74 -1.84
CA VAL A 94 -17.40 3.06 -1.25
C VAL A 94 -16.08 3.82 -1.23
N PRO A 95 -16.05 5.09 -1.68
CA PRO A 95 -14.86 5.92 -1.59
C PRO A 95 -14.60 6.35 -0.13
N THR A 96 -13.32 6.51 0.23
CA THR A 96 -12.88 6.84 1.60
C THR A 96 -11.87 7.99 1.60
N VAL A 97 -11.79 8.73 2.72
CA VAL A 97 -10.90 9.89 2.89
C VAL A 97 -9.44 9.44 3.10
N GLY A 98 -8.92 8.72 2.09
CA GLY A 98 -7.64 8.02 2.10
C GLY A 98 -7.71 6.67 2.80
N SER A 99 -6.76 5.77 2.44
CA SER A 99 -6.72 4.42 3.01
C SER A 99 -6.37 4.40 4.50
N LYS A 100 -5.55 5.35 4.99
CA LYS A 100 -5.18 5.39 6.41
C LYS A 100 -6.40 5.60 7.32
N GLU A 101 -7.33 6.46 6.91
CA GLU A 101 -8.59 6.69 7.62
C GLU A 101 -9.46 5.42 7.57
N ALA A 102 -9.58 4.82 6.39
CA ALA A 102 -10.34 3.57 6.22
C ALA A 102 -9.79 2.44 7.09
N VAL A 103 -8.46 2.27 7.12
CA VAL A 103 -7.78 1.28 7.99
C VAL A 103 -8.06 1.58 9.46
N ALA A 104 -7.87 2.83 9.89
CA ALA A 104 -8.03 3.21 11.31
C ALA A 104 -9.45 3.03 11.83
N LEU A 105 -10.45 3.23 10.98
CA LEU A 105 -11.86 3.08 11.35
C LEU A 105 -12.43 1.69 11.10
N MET A 106 -11.69 0.79 10.46
CA MET A 106 -12.23 -0.49 9.99
C MET A 106 -12.84 -1.34 11.13
N ALA A 107 -12.09 -1.52 12.22
CA ALA A 107 -12.59 -2.30 13.36
C ALA A 107 -13.86 -1.66 13.96
N SER A 108 -13.89 -0.33 14.12
CA SER A 108 -15.07 0.38 14.61
C SER A 108 -16.28 0.27 13.68
N LEU A 109 -16.04 0.36 12.35
CA LEU A 109 -17.10 0.23 11.32
C LEU A 109 -17.63 -1.21 11.19
N LEU A 110 -16.87 -2.19 11.63
CA LEU A 110 -17.29 -3.59 11.78
C LEU A 110 -17.92 -3.88 13.14
N HIS A 111 -18.09 -2.85 14.00
CA HIS A 111 -18.62 -2.95 15.36
C HIS A 111 -17.82 -3.89 16.28
N LEU A 112 -16.52 -3.99 16.05
CA LEU A 112 -15.65 -4.77 16.93
C LEU A 112 -15.36 -3.99 18.22
N GLY A 113 -15.13 -4.72 19.31
CA GLY A 113 -14.89 -4.14 20.62
C GLY A 113 -14.29 -5.15 21.61
N GLU A 114 -14.54 -4.93 22.90
CA GLU A 114 -14.05 -5.79 23.98
C GLU A 114 -14.47 -7.26 23.77
N GLY A 115 -13.50 -8.17 23.84
CA GLY A 115 -13.68 -9.60 23.62
C GLY A 115 -13.51 -10.05 22.17
N ASP A 116 -13.50 -9.14 21.20
CA ASP A 116 -13.21 -9.45 19.79
C ASP A 116 -11.71 -9.42 19.51
N VAL A 117 -11.25 -10.27 18.60
CA VAL A 117 -9.85 -10.40 18.19
C VAL A 117 -9.69 -10.00 16.72
N VAL A 118 -8.69 -9.17 16.45
CA VAL A 118 -8.23 -8.86 15.09
C VAL A 118 -6.81 -9.40 14.92
N VAL A 119 -6.63 -10.29 13.94
CA VAL A 119 -5.33 -10.86 13.60
C VAL A 119 -4.64 -9.97 12.57
N GLN A 120 -3.32 -9.81 12.71
CA GLN A 120 -2.47 -9.12 11.74
C GLN A 120 -1.07 -9.72 11.69
N PRO A 121 -0.30 -9.53 10.59
CA PRO A 121 1.11 -9.90 10.56
C PRO A 121 1.89 -9.13 11.63
N ALA A 122 2.88 -9.78 12.26
CA ALA A 122 3.76 -9.15 13.25
C ALA A 122 4.56 -7.99 12.63
N VAL A 123 5.02 -8.18 11.39
CA VAL A 123 5.65 -7.13 10.58
C VAL A 123 4.61 -6.51 9.66
N SER A 124 4.10 -5.34 10.02
CA SER A 124 2.97 -4.75 9.30
C SER A 124 2.90 -3.23 9.40
N TYR A 125 1.94 -2.65 8.67
CA TYR A 125 1.64 -1.23 8.76
C TYR A 125 1.01 -0.89 10.12
N PRO A 126 1.61 0.03 10.91
CA PRO A 126 1.22 0.26 12.31
C PRO A 126 -0.25 0.65 12.54
N THR A 127 -0.91 1.20 11.52
CA THR A 127 -2.29 1.67 11.67
C THR A 127 -3.30 0.53 11.84
N TYR A 128 -2.97 -0.70 11.46
CA TYR A 128 -3.85 -1.87 11.72
C TYR A 128 -4.06 -2.06 13.23
N GLU A 129 -2.95 -2.11 13.98
CA GLU A 129 -2.99 -2.21 15.44
C GLU A 129 -3.68 -1.00 16.09
N ILE A 130 -3.32 0.22 15.64
CA ILE A 130 -3.89 1.46 16.18
C ILE A 130 -5.40 1.50 15.98
N GLY A 131 -5.90 1.13 14.80
CA GLY A 131 -7.33 1.08 14.51
C GLY A 131 -8.07 0.03 15.34
N THR A 132 -7.46 -1.13 15.56
CA THR A 132 -8.01 -2.19 16.41
C THR A 132 -8.10 -1.74 17.88
N GLN A 133 -7.03 -1.13 18.40
CA GLN A 133 -7.01 -0.56 19.76
C GLN A 133 -8.04 0.56 19.93
N LEU A 134 -8.21 1.41 18.91
CA LEU A 134 -9.20 2.49 18.92
C LEU A 134 -10.63 1.97 19.07
N ALA A 135 -10.93 0.81 18.50
CA ALA A 135 -12.22 0.13 18.63
C ALA A 135 -12.39 -0.60 19.99
N GLY A 136 -11.32 -0.74 20.76
CA GLY A 136 -11.32 -1.51 22.02
C GLY A 136 -11.18 -3.03 21.81
N ALA A 137 -10.89 -3.49 20.60
CA ALA A 137 -10.67 -4.90 20.29
C ALA A 137 -9.21 -5.33 20.57
N THR A 138 -9.00 -6.63 20.69
CA THR A 138 -7.68 -7.22 20.96
C THR A 138 -6.92 -7.47 19.67
N VAL A 139 -5.64 -7.06 19.63
CA VAL A 139 -4.71 -7.36 18.53
C VAL A 139 -3.98 -8.66 18.80
N VAL A 140 -4.00 -9.57 17.82
CA VAL A 140 -3.13 -10.76 17.82
C VAL A 140 -2.20 -10.67 16.61
N LYS A 141 -0.90 -10.74 16.86
CA LYS A 141 0.14 -10.70 15.84
C LYS A 141 0.64 -12.11 15.56
N VAL A 142 0.70 -12.49 14.29
CA VAL A 142 1.26 -13.77 13.81
C VAL A 142 2.44 -13.50 12.90
N ASP A 143 3.43 -14.37 12.91
CA ASP A 143 4.65 -14.19 12.11
C ASP A 143 4.33 -14.27 10.62
N ASP A 144 3.48 -15.21 10.23
CA ASP A 144 3.01 -15.40 8.85
C ASP A 144 1.49 -15.62 8.85
N VAL A 145 0.76 -14.68 8.27
CA VAL A 145 -0.71 -14.75 8.15
C VAL A 145 -1.16 -15.79 7.12
N THR A 146 -0.27 -16.23 6.22
CA THR A 146 -0.56 -17.29 5.26
C THR A 146 -0.55 -18.69 5.90
N ASP A 147 0.12 -18.84 7.03
CA ASP A 147 -0.04 -19.99 7.92
C ASP A 147 -1.36 -19.88 8.68
N VAL A 148 -2.43 -20.38 8.07
CA VAL A 148 -3.79 -20.29 8.62
C VAL A 148 -3.96 -20.99 9.96
N ASP A 149 -3.16 -22.01 10.24
CA ASP A 149 -3.19 -22.74 11.52
C ASP A 149 -2.71 -21.88 12.68
N SER A 150 -1.89 -20.85 12.40
CA SER A 150 -1.40 -19.91 13.41
C SER A 150 -2.49 -19.04 14.03
N TRP A 151 -3.68 -18.90 13.39
CA TRP A 151 -4.73 -18.00 13.84
C TRP A 151 -6.17 -18.59 13.81
N VAL A 152 -6.44 -19.60 13.00
CA VAL A 152 -7.80 -20.11 12.80
C VAL A 152 -8.44 -20.71 14.07
N ASN A 153 -7.61 -21.17 15.01
CA ASN A 153 -8.05 -21.75 16.27
C ASN A 153 -8.07 -20.74 17.45
N ILE A 154 -7.70 -19.48 17.20
CA ILE A 154 -7.78 -18.44 18.22
C ILE A 154 -9.25 -18.09 18.46
N PRO A 155 -9.72 -18.09 19.72
CA PRO A 155 -11.11 -17.74 20.02
C PRO A 155 -11.45 -16.30 19.61
N ASN A 156 -12.69 -16.09 19.15
CA ASN A 156 -13.24 -14.76 18.87
C ASN A 156 -12.51 -13.95 17.78
N VAL A 157 -11.76 -14.57 16.88
CA VAL A 157 -11.25 -13.87 15.70
C VAL A 157 -12.41 -13.39 14.84
N LYS A 158 -12.47 -12.07 14.62
CA LYS A 158 -13.51 -11.40 13.84
C LYS A 158 -13.00 -10.80 12.55
N ALA A 159 -11.71 -10.46 12.50
CA ALA A 159 -11.10 -9.91 11.29
C ALA A 159 -9.62 -10.33 11.19
N ILE A 160 -9.15 -10.44 9.95
CA ILE A 160 -7.76 -10.75 9.63
C ILE A 160 -7.25 -9.70 8.64
N TRP A 161 -6.20 -8.95 9.02
CA TRP A 161 -5.49 -8.07 8.12
C TRP A 161 -4.48 -8.83 7.28
N ILE A 162 -4.53 -8.60 5.96
CA ILE A 162 -3.47 -8.96 5.02
C ILE A 162 -3.05 -7.72 4.24
N ASN A 163 -1.79 -7.64 3.83
CA ASN A 163 -1.26 -6.54 3.04
C ASN A 163 -0.41 -7.07 1.89
N SER A 164 -0.91 -6.96 0.68
CA SER A 164 -0.25 -7.50 -0.51
C SER A 164 -0.42 -6.57 -1.72
N PRO A 165 0.68 -5.99 -2.22
CA PRO A 165 2.07 -6.02 -1.74
C PRO A 165 2.26 -5.40 -0.35
N CYS A 166 3.14 -6.00 0.44
CA CYS A 166 3.33 -5.63 1.84
C CYS A 166 4.14 -4.32 2.02
N ASN A 167 3.70 -3.49 2.91
CA ASN A 167 4.50 -2.45 3.55
C ASN A 167 4.86 -2.95 4.97
N PRO A 168 6.13 -3.29 5.28
CA PRO A 168 7.35 -2.75 4.65
C PRO A 168 8.08 -3.68 3.67
N SER A 169 7.82 -5.00 3.65
CA SER A 169 8.70 -5.99 3.02
C SER A 169 8.63 -6.03 1.48
N GLY A 170 7.55 -5.56 0.88
CA GLY A 170 7.30 -5.69 -0.56
C GLY A 170 6.90 -7.09 -1.01
N GLU A 171 6.63 -8.01 -0.09
CA GLU A 171 6.14 -9.34 -0.40
C GLU A 171 4.76 -9.33 -1.01
N VAL A 172 4.49 -10.31 -1.87
CA VAL A 172 3.21 -10.47 -2.56
C VAL A 172 2.66 -11.86 -2.26
N ILE A 173 1.48 -11.90 -1.66
CA ILE A 173 0.75 -13.13 -1.38
C ILE A 173 0.25 -13.72 -2.72
N SER A 174 0.42 -15.02 -2.91
CA SER A 174 -0.08 -15.72 -4.10
C SER A 174 -1.61 -15.86 -4.08
N ALA A 175 -2.21 -16.14 -5.24
CA ALA A 175 -3.65 -16.36 -5.32
C ALA A 175 -4.08 -17.59 -4.49
N ASP A 176 -3.26 -18.65 -4.47
CA ASP A 176 -3.54 -19.87 -3.70
C ASP A 176 -3.57 -19.57 -2.19
N TRP A 177 -2.56 -18.85 -1.67
CA TRP A 177 -2.55 -18.43 -0.28
C TRP A 177 -3.74 -17.51 0.08
N LEU A 178 -4.12 -16.60 -0.83
CA LEU A 178 -5.32 -15.78 -0.62
C LEU A 178 -6.58 -16.64 -0.54
N THR A 179 -6.69 -17.69 -1.36
CA THR A 179 -7.81 -18.64 -1.34
C THR A 179 -7.88 -19.36 0.01
N ASP A 180 -6.75 -19.87 0.50
CA ASP A 180 -6.68 -20.55 1.79
C ASP A 180 -7.08 -19.65 2.96
N ILE A 181 -6.58 -18.40 2.97
CA ILE A 181 -6.94 -17.39 3.98
C ILE A 181 -8.45 -17.10 3.94
N VAL A 182 -9.02 -16.87 2.75
CA VAL A 182 -10.46 -16.58 2.60
C VAL A 182 -11.30 -17.77 3.07
N ALA A 183 -10.94 -19.00 2.68
CA ALA A 183 -11.63 -20.20 3.10
C ALA A 183 -11.56 -20.40 4.63
N ALA A 184 -10.38 -20.21 5.22
CA ALA A 184 -10.18 -20.32 6.66
C ALA A 184 -10.97 -19.26 7.44
N ALA A 185 -10.93 -17.99 7.01
CA ALA A 185 -11.68 -16.90 7.63
C ALA A 185 -13.20 -17.16 7.61
N ARG A 186 -13.73 -17.65 6.48
CA ARG A 186 -15.15 -18.01 6.35
C ARG A 186 -15.56 -19.11 7.31
N ARG A 187 -14.73 -20.14 7.54
CA ARG A 187 -15.04 -21.24 8.48
C ARG A 187 -15.28 -20.73 9.90
N ILE A 188 -14.60 -19.67 10.30
CA ILE A 188 -14.72 -19.09 11.65
C ILE A 188 -15.61 -17.85 11.71
N GLY A 189 -16.18 -17.42 10.58
CA GLY A 189 -17.03 -16.24 10.48
C GLY A 189 -16.28 -14.91 10.60
N ALA A 190 -15.00 -14.89 10.29
CA ALA A 190 -14.16 -13.69 10.32
C ALA A 190 -14.13 -12.97 8.95
N VAL A 191 -13.88 -11.66 8.97
CA VAL A 191 -13.74 -10.81 7.77
C VAL A 191 -12.27 -10.72 7.37
N VAL A 192 -11.98 -10.96 6.08
CA VAL A 192 -10.66 -10.69 5.49
C VAL A 192 -10.57 -9.22 5.11
N LEU A 193 -9.59 -8.52 5.66
CA LEU A 193 -9.27 -7.12 5.38
C LEU A 193 -8.00 -7.07 4.53
N SER A 194 -8.16 -6.97 3.21
CA SER A 194 -7.06 -6.99 2.25
C SER A 194 -6.64 -5.57 1.88
N ASP A 195 -5.50 -5.11 2.43
CA ASP A 195 -4.88 -3.85 2.03
C ASP A 195 -4.05 -4.07 0.75
N GLU A 196 -4.61 -3.65 -0.37
CA GLU A 196 -4.04 -3.78 -1.71
C GLU A 196 -3.56 -2.43 -2.27
N CYS A 197 -3.19 -1.47 -1.40
CA CYS A 197 -2.81 -0.10 -1.80
C CYS A 197 -1.63 -0.02 -2.77
N TYR A 198 -0.86 -1.09 -2.91
CA TYR A 198 0.26 -1.19 -3.85
C TYR A 198 0.02 -2.18 -4.99
N ALA A 199 -1.23 -2.58 -5.23
CA ALA A 199 -1.57 -3.66 -6.16
C ALA A 199 -1.01 -3.48 -7.59
N LEU A 200 -0.92 -2.24 -8.09
CA LEU A 200 -0.33 -1.92 -9.40
C LEU A 200 1.20 -1.79 -9.37
N MET A 201 1.83 -1.88 -8.19
CA MET A 201 3.29 -1.84 -8.02
C MET A 201 3.82 -3.28 -7.89
N ASP A 202 3.64 -4.07 -8.96
CA ASP A 202 4.12 -5.46 -9.10
C ASP A 202 5.39 -5.48 -9.94
N TRP A 203 6.50 -5.90 -9.34
CA TRP A 203 7.80 -5.94 -10.00
C TRP A 203 8.16 -7.34 -10.52
N ARG A 204 7.31 -8.36 -10.30
CA ARG A 204 7.56 -9.77 -10.64
C ARG A 204 7.47 -10.05 -12.14
N SER A 205 6.64 -9.31 -12.87
CA SER A 205 6.42 -9.48 -14.32
C SER A 205 7.69 -9.28 -15.15
N VAL A 206 8.63 -8.50 -14.63
CA VAL A 206 9.93 -8.26 -15.27
C VAL A 206 10.82 -9.50 -15.29
N ARG A 207 10.66 -10.43 -14.33
CA ARG A 207 11.42 -11.69 -14.29
C ARG A 207 10.90 -12.73 -15.27
N ARG A 208 9.64 -12.68 -15.70
CA ARG A 208 9.05 -13.67 -16.61
C ARG A 208 9.58 -13.58 -18.04
N ASN A 209 9.91 -12.38 -18.52
CA ASN A 209 10.44 -12.20 -19.87
C ASN A 209 11.89 -12.73 -20.04
N THR A 210 12.62 -12.97 -18.94
CA THR A 210 13.98 -13.54 -18.99
C THR A 210 14.01 -15.05 -18.81
N ALA A 211 12.90 -15.69 -18.40
CA ALA A 211 12.87 -17.12 -18.06
C ALA A 211 12.14 -18.02 -19.09
N SER A 212 11.52 -17.48 -20.15
CA SER A 212 10.73 -18.27 -21.10
C SER A 212 11.44 -18.63 -22.42
N SER A 213 12.77 -18.52 -22.51
CA SER A 213 13.51 -19.11 -23.63
C SER A 213 14.40 -20.27 -23.17
N SER A 214 13.86 -21.48 -23.20
CA SER A 214 14.64 -22.71 -23.12
C SER A 214 15.22 -23.01 -24.51
N ALA A 215 16.21 -22.24 -24.94
CA ALA A 215 17.11 -22.57 -26.03
C ALA A 215 18.54 -22.21 -25.62
N PRO A 216 19.56 -23.02 -25.96
CA PRO A 216 20.94 -22.75 -25.54
C PRO A 216 21.45 -21.46 -26.20
N ALA A 217 21.93 -20.53 -25.35
CA ALA A 217 22.40 -19.21 -25.75
C ALA A 217 23.66 -19.28 -26.61
N ALA A 218 23.60 -18.71 -27.82
CA ALA A 218 24.77 -18.21 -28.50
C ALA A 218 25.19 -16.87 -27.87
N PRO A 219 26.48 -16.51 -27.84
CA PRO A 219 26.96 -15.29 -27.21
C PRO A 219 26.45 -14.05 -27.97
N VAL A 220 25.61 -13.27 -27.31
CA VAL A 220 25.10 -12.00 -27.85
C VAL A 220 25.99 -10.88 -27.33
N ALA A 221 26.52 -10.09 -28.25
CA ALA A 221 27.24 -8.85 -27.96
C ALA A 221 26.34 -7.87 -27.18
N GLU A 222 26.91 -7.24 -26.16
CA GLU A 222 26.27 -6.18 -25.38
C GLU A 222 25.90 -5.00 -26.28
N SER A 223 24.61 -4.86 -26.62
CA SER A 223 24.08 -3.64 -27.20
C SER A 223 23.47 -2.78 -26.08
N ASN A 224 24.01 -1.61 -25.88
CA ASN A 224 23.55 -0.57 -24.93
C ASN A 224 22.30 0.17 -25.47
N GLU A 225 21.31 -0.51 -25.99
CA GLU A 225 20.03 0.13 -26.31
C GLU A 225 19.03 -0.10 -25.16
N PRO A 226 18.30 0.95 -24.71
CA PRO A 226 17.26 0.77 -23.73
C PRO A 226 16.18 -0.14 -24.33
N ALA A 227 15.86 -1.24 -23.65
CA ALA A 227 14.81 -2.18 -24.03
C ALA A 227 13.54 -1.40 -24.38
N SER A 228 13.02 -1.57 -25.61
CA SER A 228 11.81 -0.91 -26.09
C SER A 228 10.62 -1.29 -25.19
N ASP A 229 9.92 -0.27 -24.68
CA ASP A 229 8.80 -0.33 -23.74
C ASP A 229 7.50 -0.95 -24.32
N THR A 230 7.56 -1.70 -25.41
CA THR A 230 6.39 -2.07 -26.23
C THR A 230 5.59 -3.29 -25.76
N ALA A 231 5.89 -3.88 -24.59
CA ALA A 231 5.15 -5.06 -24.11
C ALA A 231 4.77 -5.00 -22.61
N PHE A 232 4.62 -3.79 -22.03
CA PHE A 232 4.19 -3.67 -20.65
C PHE A 232 2.66 -3.66 -20.55
N SER A 233 2.10 -4.77 -20.10
CA SER A 233 0.75 -4.79 -19.51
C SER A 233 0.86 -4.47 -18.03
N LEU A 234 0.11 -3.47 -17.54
CA LEU A 234 -0.05 -3.23 -16.11
C LEU A 234 -0.56 -4.53 -15.47
N SER A 235 0.37 -5.38 -15.02
CA SER A 235 0.00 -6.56 -14.26
C SER A 235 -0.20 -6.15 -12.82
N ALA A 236 -1.37 -6.40 -12.30
CA ALA A 236 -1.65 -6.22 -10.90
C ALA A 236 -1.32 -7.51 -10.13
N THR A 237 -0.98 -7.34 -8.84
CA THR A 237 -0.85 -8.47 -7.93
C THR A 237 -2.19 -9.19 -7.74
N PRO A 238 -2.24 -10.43 -7.22
CA PRO A 238 -3.51 -11.11 -6.94
C PRO A 238 -4.45 -10.24 -6.09
N CYS A 239 -5.75 -10.35 -6.34
CA CYS A 239 -6.79 -9.63 -5.63
C CYS A 239 -7.64 -10.61 -4.81
N ALA A 240 -7.94 -10.28 -3.57
CA ALA A 240 -8.80 -11.11 -2.72
C ALA A 240 -10.23 -11.24 -3.26
N LEU A 241 -10.67 -10.31 -4.13
CA LEU A 241 -11.98 -10.36 -4.81
C LEU A 241 -11.94 -11.07 -6.16
N ASN A 242 -10.80 -11.59 -6.60
CA ASN A 242 -10.76 -12.34 -7.83
C ASN A 242 -11.63 -13.61 -7.73
N SER A 243 -12.45 -13.91 -8.72
CA SER A 243 -13.52 -14.92 -8.61
C SER A 243 -13.02 -16.32 -8.24
N HIS A 244 -11.78 -16.68 -8.64
CA HIS A 244 -11.17 -17.95 -8.23
C HIS A 244 -10.64 -17.91 -6.79
N VAL A 245 -10.27 -16.74 -6.25
CA VAL A 245 -9.84 -16.57 -4.85
C VAL A 245 -11.05 -16.56 -3.92
N CYS A 246 -12.08 -15.77 -4.28
CA CYS A 246 -13.28 -15.62 -3.46
C CYS A 246 -14.39 -16.64 -3.77
N GLU A 247 -14.11 -17.64 -4.63
CA GLU A 247 -15.08 -18.67 -5.02
C GLU A 247 -16.40 -18.09 -5.56
N GLY A 248 -16.30 -16.99 -6.31
CA GLY A 248 -17.46 -16.32 -6.90
C GLY A 248 -18.33 -15.51 -5.92
N SER A 249 -17.87 -15.27 -4.69
CA SER A 249 -18.62 -14.50 -3.70
C SER A 249 -17.71 -13.58 -2.89
N ALA A 250 -18.06 -12.29 -2.81
CA ALA A 250 -17.34 -11.32 -1.98
C ALA A 250 -17.68 -11.40 -0.47
N ALA A 251 -18.55 -12.32 -0.07
CA ALA A 251 -19.00 -12.43 1.34
C ALA A 251 -17.81 -12.55 2.30
N GLY A 252 -17.77 -11.67 3.32
CA GLY A 252 -16.72 -11.62 4.32
C GLY A 252 -15.37 -11.08 3.83
N ILE A 253 -15.28 -10.44 2.67
CA ILE A 253 -14.02 -9.88 2.14
C ILE A 253 -14.17 -8.38 1.93
N LEU A 254 -13.19 -7.60 2.39
CA LEU A 254 -13.06 -6.17 2.13
C LEU A 254 -11.66 -5.88 1.61
N VAL A 255 -11.57 -5.31 0.41
CA VAL A 255 -10.34 -4.85 -0.23
C VAL A 255 -10.24 -3.34 -0.07
N LEU A 256 -9.09 -2.86 0.37
CA LEU A 256 -8.76 -1.44 0.46
C LEU A 256 -7.78 -1.07 -0.65
N TYR A 257 -8.08 0.01 -1.37
CA TYR A 257 -7.20 0.53 -2.42
C TYR A 257 -7.06 2.05 -2.36
N SER A 258 -5.90 2.58 -2.76
CA SER A 258 -5.60 4.01 -2.69
C SER A 258 -4.93 4.53 -3.96
N LEU A 259 -5.36 5.72 -4.41
CA LEU A 259 -4.72 6.44 -5.50
C LEU A 259 -3.46 7.21 -5.07
N SER A 260 -3.15 7.20 -3.77
CA SER A 260 -2.00 7.93 -3.21
C SER A 260 -0.69 7.60 -3.91
N LYS A 261 -0.49 6.34 -4.33
CA LYS A 261 0.77 5.88 -4.91
C LYS A 261 0.74 5.79 -6.43
N GLN A 262 -0.35 5.27 -7.00
CA GLN A 262 -0.48 5.14 -8.45
C GLN A 262 -0.54 6.49 -9.17
N SER A 263 -1.16 7.51 -8.56
CA SER A 263 -1.47 8.80 -9.19
C SER A 263 -1.00 10.00 -8.37
N ASN A 264 -0.09 9.80 -7.42
CA ASN A 264 0.49 10.85 -6.55
C ASN A 264 -0.57 11.68 -5.78
N MET A 265 -1.72 11.09 -5.47
CA MET A 265 -2.88 11.77 -4.87
C MET A 265 -2.93 11.66 -3.34
N ALA A 266 -1.79 11.49 -2.67
CA ALA A 266 -1.79 11.33 -1.21
C ALA A 266 -2.41 12.53 -0.47
N GLY A 267 -2.18 13.75 -0.95
CA GLY A 267 -2.79 15.00 -0.43
C GLY A 267 -4.27 15.16 -0.74
N TYR A 268 -4.77 14.51 -1.79
CA TYR A 268 -6.19 14.55 -2.18
C TYR A 268 -7.07 13.65 -1.31
N ARG A 269 -6.48 12.78 -0.50
CA ARG A 269 -7.16 11.86 0.40
C ARG A 269 -8.16 10.94 -0.33
N THR A 270 -7.71 10.24 -1.38
CA THR A 270 -8.53 9.39 -2.24
C THR A 270 -8.17 7.93 -2.08
N ALA A 271 -9.15 7.14 -1.65
CA ALA A 271 -9.08 5.70 -1.52
C ALA A 271 -10.48 5.10 -1.62
N LEU A 272 -10.59 3.79 -1.59
CA LEU A 272 -11.86 3.08 -1.59
C LEU A 272 -11.77 1.79 -0.77
N ILE A 273 -12.94 1.31 -0.35
CA ILE A 273 -13.18 -0.05 0.15
C ILE A 273 -14.11 -0.71 -0.87
N ALA A 274 -13.78 -1.93 -1.29
CA ALA A 274 -14.64 -2.75 -2.13
C ALA A 274 -14.74 -4.16 -1.55
N GLY A 275 -15.90 -4.82 -1.70
CA GLY A 275 -16.08 -6.18 -1.19
C GLY A 275 -17.52 -6.51 -0.85
N ASP A 276 -17.72 -7.32 0.18
CA ASP A 276 -19.03 -7.77 0.65
C ASP A 276 -20.07 -6.66 0.58
N TYR A 277 -21.09 -6.86 -0.27
CA TYR A 277 -22.12 -5.86 -0.55
C TYR A 277 -22.80 -5.35 0.73
N ARG A 278 -23.13 -6.27 1.66
CA ARG A 278 -23.78 -5.91 2.91
C ARG A 278 -22.89 -5.05 3.80
N LEU A 279 -21.64 -5.47 4.01
CA LEU A 279 -20.70 -4.75 4.84
C LEU A 279 -20.37 -3.35 4.25
N VAL A 280 -20.13 -3.27 2.94
CA VAL A 280 -19.84 -1.99 2.27
C VAL A 280 -21.04 -1.04 2.36
N LYS A 281 -22.26 -1.54 2.20
CA LYS A 281 -23.48 -0.74 2.29
C LYS A 281 -23.70 -0.20 3.70
N GLU A 282 -23.55 -1.03 4.71
CA GLU A 282 -23.63 -0.62 6.11
C GLU A 282 -22.56 0.42 6.46
N MET A 283 -21.30 0.20 6.03
CA MET A 283 -20.23 1.17 6.19
C MET A 283 -20.54 2.51 5.53
N ALA A 284 -21.13 2.51 4.33
CA ALA A 284 -21.50 3.74 3.63
C ALA A 284 -22.50 4.56 4.43
N GLU A 285 -23.47 3.94 5.06
CA GLU A 285 -24.44 4.61 5.95
C GLU A 285 -23.75 5.19 7.19
N TYR A 286 -22.87 4.43 7.87
CA TYR A 286 -22.09 4.94 8.99
C TYR A 286 -21.23 6.12 8.60
N ARG A 287 -20.49 6.01 7.50
CA ARG A 287 -19.63 7.08 6.97
C ARG A 287 -20.43 8.36 6.70
N LYS A 288 -21.64 8.23 6.18
CA LYS A 288 -22.57 9.34 5.99
C LYS A 288 -22.92 10.01 7.31
N GLN A 289 -23.26 9.24 8.34
CA GLN A 289 -23.67 9.77 9.65
C GLN A 289 -22.53 10.49 10.39
N ILE A 290 -21.29 10.01 10.26
CA ILE A 290 -20.11 10.60 10.91
C ILE A 290 -19.38 11.63 10.02
N GLY A 291 -19.91 11.94 8.83
CA GLY A 291 -19.36 12.97 7.94
C GLY A 291 -18.09 12.54 7.19
N GLN A 292 -17.78 11.25 7.09
CA GLN A 292 -16.62 10.72 6.38
C GLN A 292 -16.91 10.58 4.88
N ILE A 293 -17.04 11.69 4.19
CA ILE A 293 -17.44 11.79 2.79
C ILE A 293 -16.35 12.52 2.01
N ILE A 294 -15.92 11.95 0.86
CA ILE A 294 -15.01 12.65 -0.04
C ILE A 294 -15.75 13.84 -0.69
N PRO A 295 -15.16 15.06 -0.67
CA PRO A 295 -15.75 16.23 -1.34
C PRO A 295 -16.03 15.98 -2.83
N GLY A 296 -17.12 16.56 -3.36
CA GLY A 296 -17.55 16.37 -4.75
C GLY A 296 -16.46 16.59 -5.80
N PRO A 297 -15.73 17.73 -5.78
CA PRO A 297 -14.62 17.96 -6.70
C PRO A 297 -13.50 16.91 -6.60
N VAL A 298 -13.22 16.39 -5.40
CA VAL A 298 -12.22 15.33 -5.18
C VAL A 298 -12.72 13.99 -5.72
N GLN A 299 -14.03 13.72 -5.70
CA GLN A 299 -14.60 12.54 -6.35
C GLN A 299 -14.39 12.56 -7.87
N ALA A 300 -14.54 13.74 -8.51
CA ALA A 300 -14.24 13.90 -9.94
C ALA A 300 -12.76 13.67 -10.23
N ALA A 301 -11.86 14.22 -9.42
CA ALA A 301 -10.42 14.00 -9.51
C ALA A 301 -10.05 12.53 -9.32
N MET A 302 -10.70 11.83 -8.37
CA MET A 302 -10.50 10.38 -8.13
C MET A 302 -10.93 9.56 -9.33
N ALA A 303 -12.08 9.87 -9.94
CA ALA A 303 -12.55 9.19 -11.15
C ALA A 303 -11.57 9.35 -12.32
N ALA A 304 -11.01 10.56 -12.51
CA ALA A 304 -9.99 10.81 -13.53
C ALA A 304 -8.71 10.00 -13.26
N GLY A 305 -8.22 9.96 -12.01
CA GLY A 305 -7.03 9.18 -11.65
C GLY A 305 -7.20 7.67 -11.83
N LEU A 306 -8.41 7.12 -11.64
CA LEU A 306 -8.70 5.71 -11.92
C LEU A 306 -8.71 5.39 -13.43
N LYS A 307 -9.08 6.37 -14.27
CA LYS A 307 -9.15 6.23 -15.72
C LYS A 307 -7.81 6.44 -16.42
N ASP A 308 -6.87 7.17 -15.81
CA ASP A 308 -5.60 7.58 -16.43
C ASP A 308 -4.52 6.51 -16.26
N THR A 309 -4.65 5.43 -17.01
CA THR A 309 -3.70 4.31 -17.00
C THR A 309 -2.33 4.71 -17.56
N ALA A 310 -2.27 5.70 -18.46
CA ALA A 310 -1.00 6.19 -19.02
C ALA A 310 -0.13 6.87 -17.94
N ALA A 311 -0.71 7.74 -17.12
CA ALA A 311 -0.01 8.36 -16.00
C ALA A 311 0.42 7.33 -14.94
N VAL A 312 -0.40 6.31 -14.70
CA VAL A 312 -0.04 5.19 -13.79
C VAL A 312 1.17 4.43 -14.34
N HIS A 313 1.20 4.14 -15.62
CA HIS A 313 2.33 3.47 -16.27
C HIS A 313 3.62 4.29 -16.19
N GLU A 314 3.54 5.59 -16.46
CA GLU A 314 4.71 6.49 -16.33
C GLU A 314 5.24 6.50 -14.88
N GLN A 315 4.36 6.62 -13.89
CA GLN A 315 4.74 6.62 -12.49
C GLN A 315 5.32 5.28 -12.04
N TRP A 316 4.77 4.16 -12.53
CA TRP A 316 5.32 2.83 -12.34
C TRP A 316 6.78 2.74 -12.84
N GLY A 317 7.05 3.25 -14.04
CA GLY A 317 8.39 3.30 -14.62
C GLY A 317 9.37 4.11 -13.76
N ARG A 318 8.94 5.26 -13.21
CA ARG A 318 9.76 6.07 -12.29
C ARG A 318 10.12 5.30 -11.02
N TYR A 319 9.15 4.70 -10.35
CA TYR A 319 9.39 3.93 -9.12
C TYR A 319 10.31 2.73 -9.36
N ARG A 320 10.13 2.02 -10.48
CA ARG A 320 10.99 0.89 -10.84
C ARG A 320 12.46 1.31 -10.98
N ARG A 321 12.74 2.39 -11.71
CA ARG A 321 14.11 2.91 -11.87
C ARG A 321 14.72 3.30 -10.52
N ARG A 322 13.95 4.02 -9.69
CA ARG A 322 14.40 4.44 -8.34
C ARG A 322 14.69 3.25 -7.43
N LEU A 323 13.81 2.25 -7.42
CA LEU A 323 14.02 1.01 -6.65
C LEU A 323 15.28 0.28 -7.11
N SER A 324 15.47 0.09 -8.42
CA SER A 324 16.65 -0.59 -8.96
C SER A 324 17.94 0.13 -8.55
N ALA A 325 18.01 1.45 -8.73
CA ALA A 325 19.18 2.24 -8.34
C ALA A 325 19.47 2.16 -6.83
N LEU A 326 18.43 2.25 -5.99
CA LEU A 326 18.58 2.11 -4.52
C LEU A 326 19.07 0.72 -4.14
N VAL A 327 18.54 -0.34 -4.75
CA VAL A 327 18.98 -1.72 -4.48
C VAL A 327 20.46 -1.89 -4.79
N ASP A 328 20.92 -1.40 -5.94
CA ASP A 328 22.33 -1.52 -6.35
C ASP A 328 23.25 -0.70 -5.42
N ALA A 329 22.88 0.52 -5.08
CA ALA A 329 23.64 1.35 -4.17
C ALA A 329 23.69 0.79 -2.74
N LEU A 330 22.58 0.26 -2.23
CA LEU A 330 22.52 -0.38 -0.91
C LEU A 330 23.39 -1.65 -0.86
N LYS A 331 23.43 -2.43 -1.94
CA LYS A 331 24.38 -3.57 -2.05
C LYS A 331 25.82 -3.11 -2.00
N ALA A 332 26.18 -2.07 -2.75
CA ALA A 332 27.54 -1.50 -2.74
C ALA A 332 27.92 -1.00 -1.33
N TYR A 333 26.98 -0.43 -0.60
CA TYR A 333 27.19 0.00 0.78
C TYR A 333 27.30 -1.16 1.79
N GLY A 334 26.99 -2.39 1.38
CA GLY A 334 27.13 -3.62 2.17
C GLY A 334 25.84 -4.15 2.79
N TYR A 335 24.66 -3.69 2.36
CA TYR A 335 23.38 -4.31 2.71
C TYR A 335 23.04 -5.48 1.78
N SER A 336 22.36 -6.50 2.32
CA SER A 336 21.80 -7.60 1.49
C SER A 336 20.47 -7.15 0.85
N ALA A 337 20.54 -6.08 0.03
CA ALA A 337 19.38 -5.52 -0.63
C ALA A 337 18.94 -6.37 -1.83
N GLN A 338 17.63 -6.46 -2.06
CA GLN A 338 17.05 -7.13 -3.22
C GLN A 338 15.88 -6.31 -3.76
N MET A 339 15.61 -6.44 -5.07
CA MET A 339 14.41 -5.87 -5.66
C MET A 339 13.18 -6.52 -5.01
N PRO A 340 12.27 -5.73 -4.41
CA PRO A 340 11.06 -6.29 -3.80
C PRO A 340 10.18 -6.96 -4.85
N SER A 341 9.25 -7.83 -4.43
CA SER A 341 8.24 -8.39 -5.32
C SER A 341 7.18 -7.36 -5.70
N GLY A 342 6.90 -6.41 -4.82
CA GLY A 342 5.97 -5.30 -5.04
C GLY A 342 6.21 -4.13 -4.10
N ALA A 343 5.27 -3.19 -4.02
CA ALA A 343 5.31 -1.96 -3.24
C ALA A 343 6.46 -1.00 -3.66
N LEU A 344 6.86 -0.09 -2.77
CA LEU A 344 7.74 1.04 -3.09
C LEU A 344 8.96 1.13 -2.16
N TYR A 345 9.33 0.02 -1.53
CA TYR A 345 10.30 0.01 -0.46
C TYR A 345 11.37 -1.04 -0.67
N VAL A 346 12.62 -0.67 -0.38
CA VAL A 346 13.71 -1.64 -0.19
C VAL A 346 13.78 -1.95 1.30
N TRP A 347 13.52 -3.19 1.66
CA TRP A 347 13.53 -3.69 3.02
C TRP A 347 14.77 -4.52 3.25
N VAL A 348 15.64 -4.09 4.17
CA VAL A 348 16.93 -4.71 4.41
C VAL A 348 17.16 -4.97 5.88
N LYS A 349 17.85 -6.06 6.19
CA LYS A 349 18.37 -6.32 7.53
C LYS A 349 19.47 -5.31 7.84
N ALA A 350 19.42 -4.71 9.02
CA ALA A 350 20.48 -3.82 9.51
C ALA A 350 21.81 -4.57 9.63
N LYS A 351 22.90 -3.93 9.22
CA LYS A 351 24.25 -4.53 9.26
C LYS A 351 24.71 -4.81 10.69
N SER A 352 24.38 -3.92 11.62
CA SER A 352 24.63 -4.06 13.04
C SER A 352 23.68 -5.03 13.75
N GLY A 353 22.56 -5.40 13.10
CA GLY A 353 21.45 -6.13 13.73
C GLY A 353 20.47 -5.22 14.49
N ASP A 354 20.70 -3.90 14.53
CA ASP A 354 19.84 -2.89 15.16
C ASP A 354 19.60 -1.72 14.21
N CYS A 355 18.34 -1.43 13.93
CA CYS A 355 17.95 -0.36 13.00
C CYS A 355 18.41 1.03 13.47
N TRP A 356 18.45 1.28 14.78
CA TRP A 356 18.85 2.57 15.33
C TRP A 356 20.36 2.82 15.19
N ALA A 357 21.18 1.79 15.41
CA ALA A 357 22.61 1.87 15.20
C ALA A 357 22.95 2.14 13.72
N ASP A 358 22.30 1.43 12.79
CA ASP A 358 22.50 1.67 11.35
C ASP A 358 21.98 3.05 10.92
N MET A 359 20.87 3.53 11.48
CA MET A 359 20.37 4.89 11.22
C MET A 359 21.38 5.96 11.66
N ALA A 360 22.09 5.74 12.78
CA ALA A 360 23.12 6.68 13.23
C ALA A 360 24.27 6.78 12.21
N GLU A 361 24.70 5.66 11.63
CA GLU A 361 25.74 5.66 10.59
C GLU A 361 25.25 6.29 9.28
N LEU A 362 24.05 5.96 8.85
CA LEU A 362 23.45 6.55 7.64
C LEU A 362 23.21 8.06 7.77
N ALA A 363 22.85 8.54 8.96
CA ALA A 363 22.70 9.96 9.22
C ALA A 363 24.02 10.74 9.05
N LYS A 364 25.18 10.13 9.31
CA LYS A 364 26.51 10.74 9.09
C LYS A 364 26.82 10.99 7.60
N ILE A 365 26.18 10.25 6.71
CA ILE A 365 26.24 10.48 5.25
C ILE A 365 24.98 11.17 4.73
N GLY A 366 24.12 11.67 5.62
CA GLY A 366 22.95 12.46 5.28
C GLY A 366 21.74 11.66 4.76
N ILE A 367 21.66 10.35 5.02
CA ILE A 367 20.55 9.49 4.55
C ILE A 367 19.72 9.05 5.75
N ILE A 368 18.40 9.20 5.65
CA ILE A 368 17.44 8.82 6.69
C ILE A 368 16.45 7.79 6.16
N PRO A 369 16.61 6.49 6.47
CA PRO A 369 15.59 5.48 6.25
C PRO A 369 14.53 5.49 7.38
N SER A 370 13.49 4.66 7.25
CA SER A 370 12.57 4.38 8.35
C SER A 370 13.08 3.20 9.17
N PRO A 371 13.09 3.29 10.53
CA PRO A 371 13.50 2.17 11.38
C PRO A 371 12.47 1.04 11.29
N GLY A 372 12.94 -0.19 11.20
CA GLY A 372 12.09 -1.36 11.11
C GLY A 372 11.28 -1.63 12.38
N GLU A 373 11.73 -1.12 13.53
CA GLU A 373 10.98 -1.19 14.79
C GLU A 373 9.58 -0.59 14.65
N PHE A 374 9.39 0.45 13.83
CA PHE A 374 8.06 1.03 13.57
C PHE A 374 7.08 0.06 12.91
N TYR A 375 7.58 -1.01 12.32
CA TYR A 375 6.80 -2.07 11.66
C TYR A 375 6.85 -3.40 12.40
N GLY A 376 7.46 -3.45 13.59
CA GLY A 376 7.60 -4.66 14.40
C GLY A 376 8.90 -5.45 14.15
N ALA A 377 9.86 -4.91 13.39
CA ALA A 377 11.11 -5.60 13.04
C ALA A 377 12.36 -4.73 13.35
N PRO A 378 12.82 -4.64 14.62
CA PRO A 378 13.90 -3.75 15.03
C PRO A 378 15.26 -4.04 14.39
N ALA A 379 15.44 -5.24 13.82
CA ALA A 379 16.64 -5.60 13.09
C ALA A 379 16.66 -5.19 11.62
N TYR A 380 15.67 -4.38 11.15
CA TYR A 380 15.52 -4.03 9.73
C TYR A 380 15.42 -2.52 9.52
N LEU A 381 15.64 -2.11 8.27
CA LEU A 381 15.45 -0.74 7.75
C LEU A 381 14.59 -0.75 6.50
N ARG A 382 13.80 0.31 6.31
CA ARG A 382 12.99 0.51 5.12
C ARG A 382 13.42 1.77 4.38
N PHE A 383 13.82 1.65 3.10
CA PHE A 383 14.16 2.77 2.22
C PHE A 383 13.04 2.97 1.20
N SER A 384 12.52 4.19 1.10
CA SER A 384 11.42 4.53 0.21
C SER A 384 11.91 5.05 -1.15
N ALA A 385 11.33 4.56 -2.24
CA ALA A 385 11.57 5.05 -3.60
C ALA A 385 10.68 6.23 -3.99
N THR A 386 9.97 6.86 -3.06
CA THR A 386 9.04 7.97 -3.35
C THR A 386 9.71 9.35 -3.37
N ALA A 387 11.00 9.45 -3.05
CA ALA A 387 11.77 10.68 -3.18
C ALA A 387 11.98 11.06 -4.67
N THR A 388 12.43 12.31 -4.96
CA THR A 388 12.71 12.77 -6.33
C THR A 388 13.84 11.99 -6.98
N ASP A 389 13.90 11.98 -8.32
CA ASP A 389 14.99 11.34 -9.05
C ASP A 389 16.37 11.90 -8.64
N GLU A 390 16.45 13.22 -8.37
CA GLU A 390 17.66 13.87 -7.88
C GLU A 390 18.05 13.39 -6.48
N ALA A 391 17.10 13.31 -5.55
CA ALA A 391 17.35 12.81 -4.20
C ALA A 391 17.79 11.34 -4.20
N ILE A 392 17.17 10.51 -5.04
CA ILE A 392 17.56 9.10 -5.20
C ILE A 392 18.98 9.01 -5.77
N ARG A 393 19.31 9.77 -6.81
CA ARG A 393 20.67 9.81 -7.37
C ARG A 393 21.70 10.21 -6.32
N SER A 394 21.45 11.32 -5.59
CA SER A 394 22.35 11.78 -4.54
C SER A 394 22.50 10.77 -3.39
N ALA A 395 21.42 10.04 -3.05
CA ALA A 395 21.52 8.96 -2.08
C ALA A 395 22.41 7.82 -2.58
N CYS A 396 22.26 7.42 -3.84
CA CYS A 396 23.09 6.38 -4.46
C CYS A 396 24.57 6.80 -4.48
N GLU A 397 24.89 8.05 -4.87
CA GLU A 397 26.25 8.58 -4.85
C GLU A 397 26.87 8.50 -3.45
N ARG A 398 26.14 8.90 -2.40
CA ARG A 398 26.64 8.84 -1.00
C ARG A 398 26.80 7.42 -0.45
N LEU A 399 25.97 6.48 -0.93
CA LEU A 399 26.07 5.06 -0.55
C LEU A 399 27.23 4.35 -1.25
N THR A 400 27.76 4.90 -2.34
CA THR A 400 28.83 4.28 -3.14
C THR A 400 30.17 5.00 -3.01
N ALA A 401 30.23 6.15 -2.31
CA ALA A 401 31.45 6.89 -2.02
C ALA A 401 32.27 6.22 -0.90
#